data_baee0ed344e14927e932d5f209da3dcc
#
_entry.id   baee0ed344e14927e932d5f209da3dcc
#
_cell.length_a   1.000
_cell.length_b   1.000
_cell.length_c   1.000
_cell.angle_alpha   90.00
_cell.angle_beta   90.00
_cell.angle_gamma   90.00
#
_symmetry.space_group_name_H-M   'P 1'
#
loop_
_entity.id
_entity.type
_entity.pdbx_description
1 polymer ?
#
loop_
_entity_poly.entity_id
_entity_poly.type
_entity_poly.pdbx_seq_one_letter_code
_entity_poly.pdbx_strand_id
1 'polypeptide(L)'
;MISKKIIFFIILIGSTGIVASAYAEPQISIVMEKTTYTYCEKLVYSIEVSEITGEPAIIHIRDGAGGKSSAIPIPIENLSNPIPSLHAFEKDIFPLGTYFIDVDYLGIQTTVEFNLIDSDNMCISEAMQP
;
A
#
# COMPACT_ATOMS: atom_id res chain seq x y z
N MET A 1 14.87 13.27 -10.76
CA MET A 1 15.27 13.11 -10.11
C MET A 1 15.42 11.87 -9.55
N ILE A 2 14.80 11.20 -9.29
CA ILE A 2 14.84 10.06 -8.77
C ILE A 2 15.63 9.13 -9.49
N SER A 3 15.65 9.22 -10.68
CA SER A 3 16.33 8.30 -11.46
C SER A 3 17.76 8.17 -11.16
N LYS A 4 18.34 9.18 -10.63
CA LYS A 4 19.65 9.08 -10.35
C LYS A 4 19.95 8.08 -9.37
N LYS A 5 19.32 8.00 -8.34
CA LYS A 5 19.57 7.08 -7.35
C LYS A 5 19.36 5.74 -7.87
N ILE A 6 18.43 5.55 -8.67
CA ILE A 6 18.11 4.34 -9.18
C ILE A 6 19.22 3.86 -10.04
N ILE A 7 19.75 4.73 -10.79
CA ILE A 7 20.79 4.44 -11.62
C ILE A 7 21.97 3.87 -10.93
N PHE A 8 22.37 4.52 -9.81
CA PHE A 8 23.40 4.09 -9.13
C PHE A 8 23.22 2.78 -8.55
N PHE A 9 22.10 2.50 -8.16
CA PHE A 9 21.79 1.36 -7.53
C PHE A 9 21.99 0.24 -8.55
N ILE A 10 21.60 0.42 -9.74
CA ILE A 10 21.70 -0.52 -10.74
C ILE A 10 23.12 -0.84 -11.08
N ILE A 11 23.91 0.13 -11.13
CA ILE A 11 25.25 -0.03 -11.43
C ILE A 11 25.90 -0.93 -10.44
N LEU A 12 25.58 -0.76 -9.24
CA LEU A 12 26.11 -1.51 -8.22
C LEU A 12 25.80 -2.93 -8.44
N ILE A 13 24.63 -3.23 -8.75
CA ILE A 13 24.20 -4.55 -8.95
C ILE A 13 24.92 -5.13 -10.11
N GLY A 14 25.09 -4.37 -11.10
CA GLY A 14 25.74 -4.83 -12.27
C GLY A 14 27.10 -5.38 -12.01
N SER A 15 27.77 -4.77 -11.14
CA SER A 15 29.12 -5.16 -10.91
C SER A 15 29.20 -6.53 -10.27
N THR A 16 28.25 -6.85 -9.45
CA THR A 16 28.36 -8.12 -8.78
C THR A 16 27.38 -9.06 -9.34
N GLY A 17 26.56 -8.59 -10.16
CA GLY A 17 25.46 -9.37 -10.64
C GLY A 17 25.75 -10.61 -11.36
N ILE A 18 26.90 -10.81 -11.65
CA ILE A 18 27.21 -11.90 -12.32
C ILE A 18 26.54 -13.09 -11.89
N VAL A 19 26.59 -13.34 -10.75
CA VAL A 19 26.05 -14.45 -10.23
C VAL A 19 24.71 -14.39 -9.85
N ALA A 20 24.42 -13.42 -9.19
CA ALA A 20 23.15 -13.31 -8.60
C ALA A 20 22.04 -13.08 -9.53
N SER A 21 22.31 -12.64 -10.65
CA SER A 21 21.25 -12.26 -11.53
C SER A 21 20.25 -13.32 -11.82
N ALA A 22 20.62 -14.51 -11.67
CA ALA A 22 19.72 -15.57 -12.02
C ALA A 22 18.53 -15.65 -11.11
N TYR A 23 18.65 -15.18 -9.91
CA TYR A 23 17.60 -15.26 -8.95
C TYR A 23 17.25 -13.96 -8.27
N ALA A 24 16.84 -13.01 -9.06
CA ALA A 24 16.44 -11.77 -8.50
C ALA A 24 15.16 -12.00 -7.69
N GLU A 25 15.06 -11.40 -6.56
CA GLU A 25 13.87 -11.50 -5.76
C GLU A 25 12.75 -10.74 -6.39
N PRO A 26 11.52 -11.17 -6.23
CA PRO A 26 10.38 -10.42 -6.68
C PRO A 26 10.36 -9.08 -5.97
N GLN A 27 9.90 -8.07 -6.64
CA GLN A 27 9.77 -6.76 -6.05
C GLN A 27 8.33 -6.38 -5.95
N ILE A 28 8.02 -5.54 -4.97
CA ILE A 28 6.65 -5.15 -4.74
C ILE A 28 6.60 -3.69 -4.43
N SER A 29 5.59 -2.99 -4.92
CA SER A 29 5.39 -1.59 -4.60
C SER A 29 3.92 -1.30 -4.45
N ILE A 30 3.61 -0.23 -3.72
CA ILE A 30 2.25 0.21 -3.53
C ILE A 30 2.15 1.53 -4.27
N VAL A 31 1.19 1.64 -5.16
CA VAL A 31 1.02 2.85 -5.96
C VAL A 31 -0.24 3.56 -5.53
N MET A 32 -0.13 4.82 -5.12
CA MET A 32 -1.26 5.63 -4.70
C MET A 32 -1.28 6.89 -5.52
N GLU A 33 -2.46 7.30 -5.96
CA GLU A 33 -2.58 8.52 -6.71
C GLU A 33 -2.55 9.73 -5.81
N LYS A 34 -2.94 9.58 -4.57
CA LYS A 34 -2.86 10.68 -3.63
C LYS A 34 -2.57 10.13 -2.25
N THR A 35 -2.04 10.96 -1.39
CA THR A 35 -1.66 10.55 -0.05
C THR A 35 -2.40 11.33 1.02
N THR A 36 -3.37 12.15 0.65
CA THR A 36 -4.19 12.88 1.60
C THR A 36 -5.64 12.62 1.28
N TYR A 37 -6.39 12.21 2.29
CA TYR A 37 -7.80 11.87 2.12
C TYR A 37 -8.64 12.62 3.13
N THR A 38 -9.92 12.78 2.85
CA THR A 38 -10.86 13.37 3.80
C THR A 38 -12.01 12.39 3.96
N TYR A 39 -12.90 12.69 4.90
CA TYR A 39 -14.04 11.80 5.11
C TYR A 39 -14.93 11.76 3.87
N CYS A 40 -15.53 10.63 3.66
CA CYS A 40 -16.37 10.31 2.50
C CYS A 40 -15.56 9.89 1.28
N GLU A 41 -14.26 9.99 1.34
CA GLU A 41 -13.44 9.50 0.23
C GLU A 41 -13.07 8.06 0.49
N LYS A 42 -12.79 7.33 -0.56
CA LYS A 42 -12.36 5.95 -0.43
C LYS A 42 -10.88 5.86 -0.72
N LEU A 43 -10.21 4.99 0.01
CA LEU A 43 -8.81 4.74 -0.21
C LEU A 43 -8.64 4.00 -1.54
N VAL A 44 -7.77 4.47 -2.38
CA VAL A 44 -7.53 3.86 -3.69
C VAL A 44 -6.05 3.64 -3.86
N TYR A 45 -5.66 2.42 -4.09
CA TYR A 45 -4.27 2.10 -4.35
C TYR A 45 -4.16 0.81 -5.14
N SER A 46 -2.99 0.53 -5.64
CA SER A 46 -2.77 -0.74 -6.30
C SER A 46 -1.46 -1.33 -5.83
N ILE A 47 -1.33 -2.64 -5.93
CA ILE A 47 -0.13 -3.34 -5.58
C ILE A 47 0.49 -3.80 -6.88
N GLU A 48 1.75 -3.43 -7.10
CA GLU A 48 2.45 -3.82 -8.30
C GLU A 48 3.60 -4.74 -7.95
N VAL A 49 3.74 -5.80 -8.71
CA VAL A 49 4.77 -6.80 -8.45
C VAL A 49 5.57 -7.03 -9.71
N SER A 50 6.80 -7.46 -9.55
CA SER A 50 7.66 -7.73 -10.68
C SER A 50 7.39 -9.11 -11.26
N GLU A 51 6.79 -10.00 -10.50
CA GLU A 51 6.44 -11.31 -11.02
C GLU A 51 5.29 -11.90 -10.23
N ILE A 52 4.54 -12.77 -10.87
CA ILE A 52 3.40 -13.43 -10.26
C ILE A 52 3.86 -14.80 -9.81
N THR A 53 3.74 -15.07 -8.51
CA THR A 53 4.27 -16.28 -7.94
C THR A 53 3.21 -17.26 -7.46
N GLY A 54 1.96 -16.85 -7.48
CA GLY A 54 0.91 -17.72 -6.97
C GLY A 54 0.61 -17.50 -5.50
N GLU A 55 1.42 -16.71 -4.81
CA GLU A 55 1.20 -16.45 -3.40
C GLU A 55 0.44 -15.14 -3.25
N PRO A 56 -0.38 -15.00 -2.23
CA PRO A 56 -1.10 -13.74 -2.03
C PRO A 56 -0.20 -12.71 -1.39
N ALA A 57 -0.58 -11.45 -1.53
CA ALA A 57 0.05 -10.40 -0.76
C ALA A 57 -0.78 -10.24 0.51
N ILE A 58 -0.15 -9.95 1.62
CA ILE A 58 -0.85 -9.77 2.88
C ILE A 58 -0.77 -8.30 3.24
N ILE A 59 -1.91 -7.69 3.46
CA ILE A 59 -2.00 -6.28 3.74
C ILE A 59 -2.43 -6.02 5.16
N HIS A 60 -1.81 -5.04 5.80
CA HIS A 60 -2.27 -4.54 7.08
C HIS A 60 -2.34 -3.03 6.94
N ILE A 61 -3.34 -2.43 7.57
CA ILE A 61 -3.44 -0.98 7.65
C ILE A 61 -3.26 -0.61 9.10
N ARG A 62 -2.31 0.27 9.40
CA ARG A 62 -2.02 0.71 10.75
C ARG A 62 -2.33 2.17 10.89
N ASP A 63 -2.75 2.59 12.07
CA ASP A 63 -2.90 4.01 12.34
C ASP A 63 -1.66 4.48 13.10
N GLY A 64 -1.55 5.78 13.29
CA GLY A 64 -0.38 6.34 13.95
C GLY A 64 -0.29 6.05 15.42
N ALA A 65 -1.37 5.56 16.02
CA ALA A 65 -1.38 5.24 17.43
C ALA A 65 -1.05 3.79 17.70
N GLY A 66 -0.76 3.03 16.67
CA GLY A 66 -0.41 1.62 16.86
C GLY A 66 -1.51 0.63 16.56
N GLY A 67 -2.70 1.10 16.26
CA GLY A 67 -3.77 0.18 15.89
C GLY A 67 -3.46 -0.45 14.56
N LYS A 68 -3.82 -1.71 14.37
CA LYS A 68 -3.49 -2.44 13.18
C LYS A 68 -4.64 -3.33 12.78
N SER A 69 -4.97 -3.32 11.51
CA SER A 69 -6.05 -4.18 11.02
C SER A 69 -5.62 -5.63 11.06
N SER A 70 -6.56 -6.53 10.88
CA SER A 70 -6.22 -7.92 10.72
C SER A 70 -5.56 -8.08 9.35
N ALA A 71 -4.93 -9.21 9.14
CA ALA A 71 -4.28 -9.50 7.88
C ALA A 71 -5.31 -9.66 6.78
N ILE A 72 -5.08 -9.03 5.65
CA ILE A 72 -5.99 -9.09 4.53
C ILE A 72 -5.24 -9.72 3.37
N PRO A 73 -5.55 -10.95 3.01
CA PRO A 73 -4.86 -11.58 1.88
C PRO A 73 -5.47 -11.12 0.57
N ILE A 74 -4.61 -10.75 -0.36
CA ILE A 74 -5.05 -10.30 -1.67
C ILE A 74 -4.40 -11.20 -2.72
N PRO A 75 -5.20 -11.83 -3.56
CA PRO A 75 -4.60 -12.67 -4.60
C PRO A 75 -3.87 -11.79 -5.60
N ILE A 76 -2.69 -12.21 -5.98
CA ILE A 76 -1.90 -11.47 -6.94
C ILE A 76 -1.97 -12.22 -8.26
N GLU A 77 -2.80 -11.75 -9.14
CA GLU A 77 -3.04 -12.40 -10.40
C GLU A 77 -2.50 -11.64 -11.59
N ASN A 78 -2.09 -10.41 -11.38
CA ASN A 78 -1.56 -9.57 -12.44
C ASN A 78 -0.36 -8.83 -11.91
N LEU A 79 0.39 -8.20 -12.79
CA LEU A 79 1.53 -7.42 -12.35
C LEU A 79 1.04 -6.12 -11.67
N SER A 80 -0.13 -5.66 -11.99
CA SER A 80 -0.73 -4.51 -11.33
C SER A 80 -2.09 -4.93 -10.81
N ASN A 81 -2.31 -4.78 -9.51
CA ASN A 81 -3.51 -5.27 -8.84
C ASN A 81 -4.19 -4.15 -8.09
N PRO A 82 -5.23 -3.56 -8.65
CA PRO A 82 -5.95 -2.51 -7.96
C PRO A 82 -6.70 -3.08 -6.77
N ILE A 83 -6.66 -2.37 -5.67
CA ILE A 83 -7.32 -2.82 -4.45
C ILE A 83 -8.53 -1.92 -4.21
N PRO A 84 -9.72 -2.46 -4.34
CA PRO A 84 -10.90 -1.65 -4.12
C PRO A 84 -11.18 -1.48 -2.64
N SER A 85 -11.56 -0.29 -2.24
CA SER A 85 -12.02 -0.06 -0.90
C SER A 85 -13.51 -0.22 -0.89
N LEU A 86 -14.02 -1.01 0.01
CA LEU A 86 -15.45 -1.22 0.10
C LEU A 86 -16.16 -0.04 0.76
N HIS A 87 -15.47 0.65 1.65
CA HIS A 87 -16.09 1.71 2.41
C HIS A 87 -15.28 2.99 2.35
N ALA A 88 -15.98 4.11 2.42
CA ALA A 88 -15.32 5.39 2.49
C ALA A 88 -14.81 5.59 3.91
N PHE A 89 -13.97 6.59 4.11
CA PHE A 89 -13.52 6.93 5.44
C PHE A 89 -14.70 7.56 6.18
N GLU A 90 -15.05 6.98 7.31
CA GLU A 90 -16.19 7.42 8.07
C GLU A 90 -15.74 8.02 9.38
N LYS A 91 -16.34 9.15 9.74
CA LYS A 91 -15.88 9.91 10.87
C LYS A 91 -15.96 9.18 12.20
N ASP A 92 -16.90 8.30 12.35
CA ASP A 92 -17.08 7.56 13.59
C ASP A 92 -16.20 6.33 13.68
N ILE A 93 -15.49 5.99 12.60
CA ILE A 93 -14.67 4.81 12.59
C ILE A 93 -13.19 5.12 12.46
N PHE A 94 -12.86 6.12 11.65
CA PHE A 94 -11.48 6.42 11.37
C PHE A 94 -11.07 7.75 11.98
N PRO A 95 -10.21 7.76 12.99
CA PRO A 95 -9.72 9.00 13.55
C PRO A 95 -8.80 9.69 12.56
N LEU A 96 -8.70 11.01 12.67
CA LEU A 96 -7.82 11.77 11.83
C LEU A 96 -6.37 11.45 12.17
N GLY A 97 -5.51 11.52 11.19
CA GLY A 97 -4.09 11.33 11.44
C GLY A 97 -3.42 10.58 10.31
N THR A 98 -2.26 10.07 10.61
CA THR A 98 -1.45 9.36 9.64
C THR A 98 -1.70 7.87 9.72
N TYR A 99 -1.81 7.25 8.57
CA TYR A 99 -2.02 5.82 8.47
C TYR A 99 -0.95 5.21 7.58
N PHE A 100 -0.72 3.92 7.74
CA PHE A 100 0.27 3.22 6.95
C PHE A 100 -0.34 1.96 6.35
N ILE A 101 0.03 1.67 5.11
CA ILE A 101 -0.37 0.43 4.48
C ILE A 101 0.88 -0.41 4.38
N ASP A 102 0.89 -1.56 5.03
CA ASP A 102 2.01 -2.49 5.01
C ASP A 102 1.64 -3.67 4.13
N VAL A 103 2.48 -4.02 3.19
CA VAL A 103 2.22 -5.15 2.32
C VAL A 103 3.40 -6.11 2.40
N ASP A 104 3.09 -7.38 2.57
CA ASP A 104 4.10 -8.43 2.61
C ASP A 104 3.83 -9.39 1.45
N TYR A 105 4.82 -9.60 0.63
CA TYR A 105 4.68 -10.50 -0.50
C TYR A 105 5.91 -11.40 -0.46
N LEU A 106 5.72 -12.64 -0.11
CA LEU A 106 6.80 -13.60 -0.01
C LEU A 106 7.88 -13.17 0.96
N GLY A 107 7.49 -12.53 2.04
CA GLY A 107 8.44 -12.07 3.03
C GLY A 107 9.07 -10.72 2.72
N ILE A 108 8.80 -10.17 1.54
CA ILE A 108 9.32 -8.87 1.17
C ILE A 108 8.27 -7.85 1.56
N GLN A 109 8.65 -6.86 2.33
CA GLN A 109 7.69 -5.91 2.86
C GLN A 109 7.89 -4.52 2.29
N THR A 110 6.80 -3.80 2.11
CA THR A 110 6.85 -2.41 1.72
C THR A 110 5.74 -1.67 2.46
N THR A 111 5.93 -0.39 2.69
CA THR A 111 4.99 0.42 3.43
C THR A 111 4.86 1.77 2.77
N VAL A 112 3.62 2.28 2.72
CA VAL A 112 3.40 3.66 2.31
C VAL A 112 2.53 4.31 3.36
N GLU A 113 2.56 5.62 3.42
CA GLU A 113 1.74 6.32 4.39
C GLU A 113 0.76 7.25 3.70
N PHE A 114 -0.36 7.50 4.35
CA PHE A 114 -1.30 8.50 3.87
C PHE A 114 -1.87 9.21 5.09
N ASN A 115 -2.50 10.34 4.86
CA ASN A 115 -3.08 11.13 5.93
C ASN A 115 -4.56 11.29 5.74
N LEU A 116 -5.30 11.23 6.84
CA LEU A 116 -6.72 11.50 6.82
C LEU A 116 -6.90 12.82 7.55
N ILE A 117 -7.36 13.84 6.85
CA ILE A 117 -7.51 15.15 7.43
C ILE A 117 -8.98 15.52 7.51
N ASP A 118 -9.27 16.49 8.33
CA ASP A 118 -10.64 16.88 8.54
C ASP A 118 -11.19 17.59 7.32
N SER A 119 -12.52 17.60 7.21
CA SER A 119 -13.17 18.25 6.12
C SER A 119 -14.55 18.66 6.59
N ASP A 120 -15.26 19.37 5.75
CA ASP A 120 -16.60 19.81 6.10
C ASP A 120 -17.60 18.67 5.96
N ASN A 121 -17.19 17.56 5.41
CA ASN A 121 -18.09 16.45 5.22
C ASN A 121 -18.41 15.78 6.53
N MET A 122 -19.66 15.40 6.67
CA MET A 122 -20.10 14.74 7.88
C MET A 122 -20.30 13.27 7.61
N CYS A 123 -19.32 12.65 6.99
CA CYS A 123 -19.47 11.27 6.60
C CYS A 123 -19.32 10.35 7.79
N ILE A 124 -20.38 9.72 8.20
CA ILE A 124 -20.38 8.78 9.30
C ILE A 124 -20.91 7.46 8.76
N SER A 125 -20.74 6.40 9.51
CA SER A 125 -21.13 5.09 9.03
C SER A 125 -22.62 5.06 8.81
N GLU A 126 -23.06 4.25 7.86
CA GLU A 126 -24.45 4.15 7.53
C GLU A 126 -25.31 3.77 8.72
N ALA A 127 -24.77 3.02 9.61
CA ALA A 127 -25.52 2.61 10.77
C ALA A 127 -25.86 3.77 11.68
N MET A 128 -25.12 4.87 11.57
CA MET A 128 -25.34 6.02 12.40
C MET A 128 -26.16 7.09 11.70
N GLN A 129 -26.47 6.91 10.47
CA GLN A 129 -27.21 7.92 9.72
C GLN A 129 -28.69 7.80 9.97
N PRO A 130 -29.42 8.90 10.04
CA PRO A 130 -30.84 8.88 10.30
C PRO A 130 -31.64 8.30 9.14
#